data_8db89d988ae4ec430f66c67fa0c3238a
#
_entry.id   8db89d988ae4ec430f66c67fa0c3238a
#
_cell.length_a   1.000
_cell.length_b   1.000
_cell.length_c   1.000
_cell.angle_alpha   90.00
_cell.angle_beta   90.00
_cell.angle_gamma   90.00
#
_symmetry.space_group_name_H-M   'P 1'
#
loop_
_entity.id
_entity.type
_entity.pdbx_description
1 polymer ?
#
loop_
_entity_poly.entity_id
_entity_poly.type
_entity_poly.pdbx_seq_one_letter_code
_entity_poly.pdbx_strand_id
1 'polypeptide(L)' 'MNRTLIPTYDPKQPVRPSMVYIEKKLKWEYKQIVRNLKKENPPDEAELNQLGEEGWEMSGVAGQPPLAYFYFKRQVEK' A
#
# COMPACT_ATOMS: atom_id res chain seq x y z
N MET A 1 -18.08 -5.29 -11.74
CA MET A 1 -18.01 -4.88 -12.40
C MET A 1 -18.20 -4.72 -13.31
N ASN A 2 -18.43 -4.38 -13.68
CA ASN A 2 -18.68 -4.31 -14.58
C ASN A 2 -18.34 -3.81 -15.46
N ARG A 3 -18.31 -3.60 -16.09
CA ARG A 3 -18.19 -3.19 -16.96
C ARG A 3 -17.94 -3.09 -17.80
N THR A 4 -17.97 -3.10 -18.06
CA THR A 4 -17.57 -3.05 -19.00
C THR A 4 -17.73 -2.33 -20.01
N LEU A 5 -17.23 -1.73 -20.21
CA LEU A 5 -17.37 -0.99 -21.10
C LEU A 5 -16.82 -1.34 -22.30
N ILE A 6 -17.48 -1.60 -23.16
CA ILE A 6 -16.99 -1.89 -24.36
C ILE A 6 -16.74 -0.68 -25.05
N PRO A 7 -15.56 -0.42 -25.42
CA PRO A 7 -15.28 0.75 -26.16
C PRO A 7 -15.99 0.66 -27.44
N THR A 8 -16.57 1.71 -27.81
CA THR A 8 -17.25 1.76 -29.02
C THR A 8 -16.27 1.56 -30.09
N TYR A 9 -16.46 0.60 -30.84
CA TYR A 9 -15.59 0.30 -31.95
C TYR A 9 -16.18 0.89 -33.18
N ASP A 10 -15.44 1.74 -33.83
CA ASP A 10 -15.85 2.33 -35.10
C ASP A 10 -15.13 1.58 -36.19
N PRO A 11 -15.84 0.81 -37.01
CA PRO A 11 -15.15 0.02 -38.02
C PRO A 11 -14.50 0.85 -39.09
N LYS A 12 -14.83 2.12 -39.17
CA LYS A 12 -14.19 2.97 -40.15
C LYS A 12 -12.86 3.48 -39.72
N GLN A 13 -12.51 3.30 -38.46
CA GLN A 13 -11.25 3.76 -37.95
C GLN A 13 -10.28 2.62 -37.90
N PRO A 14 -9.03 2.93 -38.13
CA PRO A 14 -8.06 1.86 -38.00
C PRO A 14 -8.03 1.35 -36.57
N VAL A 15 -7.97 0.09 -36.45
CA VAL A 15 -7.89 -0.52 -35.17
C VAL A 15 -6.51 -0.24 -34.66
N ARG A 16 -6.47 0.53 -33.61
CA ARG A 16 -5.22 0.75 -32.96
C ARG A 16 -5.19 -0.07 -31.74
N PRO A 17 -4.06 -0.49 -31.31
CA PRO A 17 -3.94 -1.13 -30.03
C PRO A 17 -4.08 -0.08 -28.99
N SER A 18 -5.23 0.48 -28.92
CA SER A 18 -5.45 1.50 -27.97
C SER A 18 -5.51 0.95 -26.58
N MET A 19 -5.60 -0.35 -26.52
CA MET A 19 -5.58 -0.89 -25.24
C MET A 19 -4.22 -1.29 -24.95
N VAL A 20 -3.38 -0.37 -24.91
CA VAL A 20 -2.10 -0.67 -24.45
C VAL A 20 -2.22 -0.93 -22.99
N TYR A 21 -2.01 -2.13 -22.64
CA TYR A 21 -2.01 -2.52 -21.29
C TYR A 21 -0.72 -2.08 -20.74
N ILE A 22 -0.75 -1.03 -20.02
CA ILE A 22 0.40 -0.67 -19.26
C ILE A 22 0.23 -1.32 -17.93
N GLU A 23 0.95 -2.36 -17.75
CA GLU A 23 0.91 -3.02 -16.49
C GLU A 23 1.70 -2.22 -15.52
N LYS A 24 1.03 -1.59 -14.62
CA LYS A 24 1.72 -0.96 -13.53
C LYS A 24 2.05 -2.04 -12.53
N LYS A 25 3.32 -2.25 -12.34
CA LYS A 25 3.72 -3.17 -11.33
C LYS A 25 3.65 -2.48 -10.00
N LEU A 26 2.72 -2.90 -9.19
CA LEU A 26 2.62 -2.41 -7.84
C LEU A 26 3.54 -3.22 -6.98
N LYS A 27 4.33 -2.55 -6.22
CA LYS A 27 5.21 -3.21 -5.27
C LYS A 27 4.83 -2.80 -3.88
N TRP A 28 5.25 -3.58 -2.93
CA TRP A 28 4.99 -3.30 -1.53
C TRP A 28 6.28 -2.98 -0.84
N GLU A 29 6.23 -2.00 0.02
CA GLU A 29 7.32 -1.74 0.95
C GLU A 29 6.85 -2.08 2.33
N TYR A 30 7.77 -2.54 3.14
CA TYR A 30 7.46 -2.93 4.52
C TYR A 30 8.34 -2.18 5.48
N LYS A 31 7.75 -1.83 6.60
CA LYS A 31 8.48 -1.12 7.65
C LYS A 31 8.21 -1.82 8.97
N GLN A 32 9.24 -1.95 9.77
CA GLN A 32 9.09 -2.55 11.08
C GLN A 32 9.53 -1.52 12.12
N ILE A 33 8.70 -1.33 13.13
CA ILE A 33 9.04 -0.49 14.24
C ILE A 33 9.09 -1.39 15.46
N VAL A 34 10.20 -1.33 16.19
CA VAL A 34 10.39 -2.14 17.38
C VAL A 34 10.47 -1.21 18.57
N ARG A 35 9.71 -1.52 19.60
CA ARG A 35 9.73 -0.72 20.83
C ARG A 35 9.96 -1.62 22.02
N ASN A 36 10.85 -1.18 22.89
CA ASN A 36 11.04 -1.85 24.16
C ASN A 36 10.14 -1.13 25.16
N LEU A 37 9.04 -1.77 25.52
CA LEU A 37 8.01 -1.11 26.30
C LEU A 37 8.42 -0.81 27.73
N LYS A 38 9.55 -1.31 28.15
CA LYS A 38 10.08 -0.90 29.45
C LYS A 38 10.76 0.45 29.40
N LYS A 39 11.18 0.87 28.23
CA LYS A 39 11.91 2.12 28.05
C LYS A 39 11.22 3.10 27.15
N GLU A 40 10.32 2.62 26.32
CA GLU A 40 9.71 3.43 25.29
C GLU A 40 8.21 3.21 25.27
N ASN A 41 7.51 4.16 24.73
CA ASN A 41 6.08 4.01 24.51
C ASN A 41 5.81 3.41 23.15
N PRO A 42 4.71 2.68 22.99
CA PRO A 42 4.34 2.26 21.66
C PRO A 42 3.98 3.47 20.81
N PRO A 43 3.91 3.31 19.51
CA PRO A 43 3.55 4.43 18.65
C PRO A 43 2.20 4.99 19.08
N ASP A 44 2.15 6.28 19.26
CA ASP A 44 0.90 6.92 19.66
C ASP A 44 0.13 7.35 18.41
N GLU A 45 -1.02 7.93 18.63
CA GLU A 45 -1.90 8.30 17.54
C GLU A 45 -1.23 9.28 16.58
N ALA A 46 -0.47 10.22 17.12
CA ALA A 46 0.21 11.20 16.27
C ALA A 46 1.24 10.53 15.39
N GLU A 47 1.98 9.61 15.95
CA GLU A 47 2.99 8.90 15.18
C GLU A 47 2.33 8.02 14.12
N LEU A 48 1.24 7.35 14.48
CA LEU A 48 0.53 6.53 13.52
C LEU A 48 -0.06 7.36 12.39
N ASN A 49 -0.58 8.53 12.72
CA ASN A 49 -1.14 9.39 11.68
C ASN A 49 -0.07 9.92 10.75
N GLN A 50 1.10 10.19 11.28
CA GLN A 50 2.19 10.62 10.42
C GLN A 50 2.60 9.51 9.46
N LEU A 51 2.66 8.29 9.96
CA LEU A 51 2.95 7.16 9.09
C LEU A 51 1.88 7.02 8.01
N GLY A 52 0.62 7.21 8.40
CA GLY A 52 -0.47 7.15 7.43
C GLY A 52 -0.36 8.20 6.36
N GLU A 53 0.08 9.41 6.72
CA GLU A 53 0.27 10.46 5.72
C GLU A 53 1.36 10.10 4.74
N GLU A 54 2.29 9.28 5.17
CA GLU A 54 3.34 8.80 4.27
C GLU A 54 2.93 7.57 3.49
N GLY A 55 1.70 7.15 3.67
CA GLY A 55 1.17 6.03 2.91
C GLY A 55 1.29 4.68 3.61
N TRP A 56 1.76 4.68 4.86
CA TRP A 56 1.96 3.42 5.57
C TRP A 56 0.65 2.95 6.21
N GLU A 57 0.44 1.67 6.12
CA GLU A 57 -0.72 1.02 6.71
C GLU A 57 -0.22 -0.07 7.64
N MET A 58 -0.74 -0.11 8.86
CA MET A 58 -0.32 -1.14 9.80
C MET A 58 -0.85 -2.49 9.34
N SER A 59 0.03 -3.44 9.22
CA SER A 59 -0.37 -4.77 8.76
C SER A 59 -0.35 -5.78 9.89
N GLY A 60 0.28 -5.46 11.01
CA GLY A 60 0.27 -6.41 12.11
C GLY A 60 1.09 -5.93 13.29
N VAL A 61 0.84 -6.58 14.41
CA VAL A 61 1.57 -6.30 15.64
C VAL A 61 1.92 -7.64 16.25
N ALA A 62 3.15 -7.77 16.71
CA ALA A 62 3.57 -8.95 17.40
C ALA A 62 4.21 -8.54 18.70
N GLY A 63 4.01 -9.34 19.74
CA GLY A 63 4.55 -9.03 21.03
C GLY A 63 5.46 -10.11 21.54
N GLN A 64 6.57 -9.70 22.09
CA GLN A 64 7.47 -10.60 22.77
C GLN A 64 8.04 -9.79 23.92
N PRO A 65 7.29 -9.71 25.03
CA PRO A 65 7.63 -8.77 26.09
C PRO A 65 9.06 -8.90 26.50
N PRO A 66 9.76 -7.81 26.74
CA PRO A 66 9.20 -6.43 26.71
C PRO A 66 9.15 -5.79 25.34
N LEU A 67 9.45 -6.53 24.29
CA LEU A 67 9.51 -5.95 22.95
C LEU A 67 8.16 -6.06 22.26
N ALA A 68 7.85 -5.06 21.51
CA ALA A 68 6.66 -5.04 20.65
C ALA A 68 7.08 -4.66 19.25
N TYR A 69 6.55 -5.37 18.29
CA TYR A 69 6.89 -5.19 16.89
C TYR A 69 5.67 -4.73 16.15
N PHE A 70 5.82 -3.64 15.43
CA PHE A 70 4.72 -3.07 14.67
C PHE A 70 5.11 -3.09 13.20
N TYR A 71 4.28 -3.68 12.37
CA TYR A 71 4.58 -3.87 10.97
C TYR A 71 3.67 -3.03 10.11
N PHE A 72 4.25 -2.38 9.13
CA PHE A 72 3.53 -1.51 8.23
C PHE A 72 3.87 -1.86 6.80
N LYS A 73 2.97 -1.58 5.91
CA LYS A 73 3.22 -1.79 4.49
C LYS A 73 2.65 -0.63 3.72
N ARG A 74 3.18 -0.40 2.55
CA ARG A 74 2.59 0.58 1.66
C ARG A 74 2.88 0.17 0.23
N GLN A 75 2.00 0.61 -0.65
CA GLN A 75 2.15 0.33 -2.05
C GLN A 75 3.03 1.38 -2.69
N VAL A 76 3.90 0.92 -3.55
CA VAL A 76 4.78 1.81 -4.27
C VAL A 76 4.58 1.53 -5.73
N GLU A 77 4.40 2.58 -6.47
CA GLU A 77 4.24 2.44 -7.90
C GLU A 77 5.58 2.61 -8.56
N LYS A 78 5.87 1.74 -9.49
CA LYS A 78 7.13 1.84 -10.21
C LYS A 78 6.93 2.20 -11.64
#